data_fdb3cf2052e333ace70d49f5080d523b
#
_entry.id   fdb3cf2052e333ace70d49f5080d523b
#
_cell.length_a   1.000
_cell.length_b   1.000
_cell.length_c   1.000
_cell.angle_alpha   90.00
_cell.angle_beta   90.00
_cell.angle_gamma   90.00
#
_symmetry.space_group_name_H-M   'P 1'
#
loop_
_entity.id
_entity.type
_entity.pdbx_description
1 polymer ?
#
loop_
_entity_poly.entity_id
_entity_poly.type
_entity_poly.pdbx_seq_one_letter_code
_entity_poly.pdbx_strand_id
1 'polypeptide(L)'
;MESFYTLFGRIHELNEELKTQVGIEHADSSLKSTGLSADTFDLLITDSDLKSKVKKLFLDGHHARAVEEAYKYLDNLVLRLSKKQNMTGSSLMKKVFSQKDPVLKLNEGISVSEQNEQLGYMEIFSGVMTGIRNPRAHDSDWEDTEDRAFQLLVLANHLICKVRSATLKKE
;
A
#
# COMPACT_ATOMS: atom_id res chain seq x y z
N MET A 1 22.28 -8.61 16.47
CA MET A 1 21.03 -8.36 15.74
C MET A 1 20.44 -9.73 15.39
N GLU A 2 19.38 -10.13 16.09
CA GLU A 2 18.69 -11.38 15.75
C GLU A 2 18.07 -11.26 14.36
N SER A 3 18.23 -12.29 13.54
CA SER A 3 17.62 -12.35 12.21
C SER A 3 16.09 -12.38 12.33
N PHE A 4 15.39 -11.72 11.41
CA PHE A 4 13.92 -11.74 11.31
C PHE A 4 13.36 -13.18 11.31
N TYR A 5 14.06 -14.13 10.70
CA TYR A 5 13.70 -15.55 10.70
C TYR A 5 13.80 -16.20 12.09
N THR A 6 14.76 -15.78 12.93
CA THR A 6 14.90 -16.27 14.30
C THR A 6 13.77 -15.80 15.19
N LEU A 7 13.34 -14.54 15.01
CA LEU A 7 12.19 -13.97 15.74
C LEU A 7 10.88 -14.66 15.36
N PHE A 8 10.68 -14.96 14.08
CA PHE A 8 9.48 -15.66 13.59
C PHE A 8 9.43 -17.11 14.12
N GLY A 9 10.58 -17.80 14.16
CA GLY A 9 10.68 -19.14 14.75
C GLY A 9 10.30 -19.15 16.23
N ARG A 10 10.80 -18.19 17.02
CA ARG A 10 10.45 -18.05 18.46
C ARG A 10 8.99 -17.74 18.71
N ILE A 11 8.36 -16.90 17.88
CA ILE A 11 6.91 -16.61 17.96
C ILE A 11 6.12 -17.89 17.70
N HIS A 12 6.52 -18.70 16.73
CA HIS A 12 5.85 -19.97 16.43
C HIS A 12 6.00 -20.97 17.59
N GLU A 13 7.19 -21.12 18.14
CA GLU A 13 7.45 -21.97 19.31
C GLU A 13 6.64 -21.54 20.53
N LEU A 14 6.60 -20.25 20.85
CA LEU A 14 5.80 -19.71 21.96
C LEU A 14 4.29 -19.93 21.77
N ASN A 15 3.79 -19.84 20.55
CA ASN A 15 2.40 -20.16 20.25
C ASN A 15 2.07 -21.65 20.46
N GLU A 16 2.98 -22.55 20.11
CA GLU A 16 2.79 -23.99 20.33
C GLU A 16 2.90 -24.34 21.83
N GLU A 17 3.81 -23.72 22.56
CA GLU A 17 3.92 -23.86 24.02
C GLU A 17 2.66 -23.36 24.74
N LEU A 18 2.11 -22.21 24.33
CA LEU A 18 0.87 -21.67 24.89
C LEU A 18 -0.33 -22.58 24.63
N LYS A 19 -0.43 -23.16 23.45
CA LYS A 19 -1.49 -24.14 23.13
C LYS A 19 -1.41 -25.38 24.04
N THR A 20 -0.21 -25.84 24.32
CA THR A 20 0.03 -27.00 25.18
C THR A 20 -0.29 -26.70 26.66
N GLN A 21 0.04 -25.49 27.13
CA GLN A 21 -0.20 -25.09 28.53
C GLN A 21 -1.68 -24.82 28.83
N VAL A 22 -2.46 -24.39 27.83
CA VAL A 22 -3.90 -24.05 28.03
C VAL A 22 -4.80 -25.27 27.84
N GLY A 23 -4.26 -26.45 27.52
CA GLY A 23 -5.03 -27.70 27.45
C GLY A 23 -6.10 -27.72 26.35
N ILE A 24 -5.85 -27.04 25.22
CA ILE A 24 -6.70 -27.09 24.03
C ILE A 24 -6.33 -28.38 23.26
N GLU A 25 -6.74 -29.53 23.81
CA GLU A 25 -6.81 -30.77 23.05
C GLU A 25 -8.02 -30.70 22.11
N HIS A 26 -7.76 -30.89 20.82
CA HIS A 26 -8.75 -31.00 19.76
C HIS A 26 -9.61 -29.75 19.43
N ALA A 27 -8.99 -28.68 19.00
CA ALA A 27 -9.66 -27.81 18.04
C ALA A 27 -9.51 -28.44 16.66
N ASP A 28 -10.67 -28.84 16.14
CA ASP A 28 -10.94 -29.37 14.82
C ASP A 28 -9.98 -28.86 13.72
N SER A 29 -9.44 -29.78 12.89
CA SER A 29 -8.53 -29.52 11.78
C SER A 29 -9.17 -28.79 10.59
N SER A 30 -10.14 -27.94 10.85
CA SER A 30 -10.61 -26.88 9.97
C SER A 30 -9.97 -25.55 10.40
N LEU A 31 -8.64 -25.45 10.32
CA LEU A 31 -8.01 -24.13 10.13
C LEU A 31 -8.52 -23.61 8.77
N LYS A 32 -9.77 -23.11 8.77
CA LYS A 32 -10.15 -22.06 7.84
C LYS A 32 -9.02 -21.07 7.92
N SER A 33 -8.39 -20.75 6.78
CA SER A 33 -7.46 -19.64 6.67
C SER A 33 -8.05 -18.53 7.52
N THR A 34 -7.39 -18.18 8.63
CA THR A 34 -7.82 -17.04 9.43
C THR A 34 -7.59 -15.85 8.53
N GLY A 35 -8.61 -15.48 7.78
CA GLY A 35 -8.61 -14.30 6.93
C GLY A 35 -8.08 -13.12 7.75
N LEU A 36 -7.39 -12.22 7.12
CA LEU A 36 -6.80 -11.06 7.77
C LEU A 36 -7.86 -10.37 8.63
N SER A 37 -7.62 -10.23 9.94
CA SER A 37 -8.63 -9.66 10.83
C SER A 37 -8.88 -8.19 10.50
N ALA A 38 -10.12 -7.74 10.69
CA ALA A 38 -10.47 -6.33 10.53
C ALA A 38 -9.59 -5.39 11.38
N ASP A 39 -9.12 -5.88 12.53
CA ASP A 39 -8.23 -5.15 13.44
C ASP A 39 -6.83 -4.97 12.83
N THR A 40 -6.27 -6.02 12.21
CA THR A 40 -4.98 -5.92 11.50
C THR A 40 -5.08 -4.98 10.31
N PHE A 41 -6.19 -5.01 9.58
CA PHE A 41 -6.45 -4.06 8.50
C PHE A 41 -6.44 -2.62 9.03
N ASP A 42 -7.17 -2.35 10.12
CA ASP A 42 -7.27 -1.03 10.72
C ASP A 42 -5.95 -0.51 11.30
N LEU A 43 -5.10 -1.41 11.77
CA LEU A 43 -3.78 -1.08 12.29
C LEU A 43 -2.83 -0.62 11.19
N LEU A 44 -2.82 -1.29 10.03
CA LEU A 44 -1.83 -1.07 8.97
C LEU A 44 -2.30 -0.08 7.90
N ILE A 45 -3.60 0.06 7.67
CA ILE A 45 -4.16 1.08 6.76
C ILE A 45 -4.55 2.30 7.58
N THR A 46 -3.66 3.27 7.68
CA THR A 46 -3.80 4.42 8.58
C THR A 46 -4.50 5.62 7.95
N ASP A 47 -4.44 5.77 6.61
CA ASP A 47 -5.16 6.83 5.90
C ASP A 47 -6.67 6.59 5.93
N SER A 48 -7.41 7.49 6.57
CA SER A 48 -8.86 7.34 6.80
C SER A 48 -9.67 7.35 5.50
N ASP A 49 -9.26 8.16 4.52
CA ASP A 49 -9.97 8.25 3.25
C ASP A 49 -9.74 6.99 2.41
N LEU A 50 -8.50 6.48 2.37
CA LEU A 50 -8.20 5.19 1.75
C LEU A 50 -9.03 4.09 2.41
N LYS A 51 -8.96 4.00 3.75
CA LYS A 51 -9.68 3.00 4.53
C LYS A 51 -11.19 2.98 4.20
N SER A 52 -11.82 4.15 4.15
CA SER A 52 -13.25 4.27 3.84
C SER A 52 -13.62 3.74 2.46
N LYS A 53 -12.69 3.78 1.50
CA LYS A 53 -12.92 3.35 0.12
C LYS A 53 -12.72 1.85 -0.08
N VAL A 54 -11.76 1.25 0.64
CA VAL A 54 -11.28 -0.10 0.31
C VAL A 54 -11.62 -1.17 1.35
N LYS A 55 -11.86 -0.79 2.63
CA LYS A 55 -12.06 -1.76 3.71
C LYS A 55 -13.21 -2.73 3.42
N LYS A 56 -14.37 -2.19 3.04
CA LYS A 56 -15.53 -3.03 2.76
C LYS A 56 -15.27 -3.98 1.57
N LEU A 57 -14.69 -3.46 0.48
CA LEU A 57 -14.35 -4.27 -0.69
C LEU A 57 -13.40 -5.42 -0.32
N PHE A 58 -12.37 -5.12 0.48
CA PHE A 58 -11.40 -6.11 0.91
C PHE A 58 -12.03 -7.20 1.79
N LEU A 59 -12.79 -6.81 2.82
CA LEU A 59 -13.45 -7.75 3.74
C LEU A 59 -14.55 -8.58 3.08
N ASP A 60 -15.20 -8.06 2.03
CA ASP A 60 -16.20 -8.78 1.23
C ASP A 60 -15.55 -9.73 0.18
N GLY A 61 -14.20 -9.82 0.13
CA GLY A 61 -13.47 -10.68 -0.80
C GLY A 61 -13.25 -10.11 -2.20
N HIS A 62 -13.62 -8.84 -2.43
CA HIS A 62 -13.38 -8.15 -3.71
C HIS A 62 -11.95 -7.59 -3.79
N HIS A 63 -10.96 -8.46 -3.68
CA HIS A 63 -9.56 -8.11 -3.45
C HIS A 63 -8.95 -7.28 -4.57
N ALA A 64 -9.09 -7.70 -5.83
CA ALA A 64 -8.56 -6.97 -6.98
C ALA A 64 -9.22 -5.58 -7.11
N ARG A 65 -10.52 -5.49 -6.82
CA ARG A 65 -11.25 -4.23 -6.85
C ARG A 65 -10.81 -3.27 -5.73
N ALA A 66 -10.55 -3.79 -4.53
CA ALA A 66 -10.03 -2.99 -3.41
C ALA A 66 -8.68 -2.36 -3.78
N VAL A 67 -7.78 -3.15 -4.40
CA VAL A 67 -6.49 -2.65 -4.88
C VAL A 67 -6.67 -1.60 -5.99
N GLU A 68 -7.50 -1.86 -6.99
CA GLU A 68 -7.77 -0.87 -8.05
C GLU A 68 -8.25 0.46 -7.48
N GLU A 69 -9.23 0.46 -6.57
CA GLU A 69 -9.76 1.67 -5.95
C GLU A 69 -8.71 2.40 -5.09
N ALA A 70 -7.80 1.68 -4.43
CA ALA A 70 -6.70 2.28 -3.69
C ALA A 70 -5.77 3.10 -4.59
N TYR A 71 -5.34 2.53 -5.71
CA TYR A 71 -4.44 3.22 -6.64
C TYR A 71 -5.14 4.28 -7.48
N LYS A 72 -6.42 4.14 -7.75
CA LYS A 72 -7.24 5.18 -8.33
C LYS A 72 -7.40 6.38 -7.38
N TYR A 73 -7.55 6.09 -6.08
CA TYR A 73 -7.55 7.14 -5.06
C TYR A 73 -6.20 7.87 -4.99
N LEU A 74 -5.07 7.14 -5.03
CA LEU A 74 -3.73 7.74 -5.08
C LEU A 74 -3.56 8.67 -6.30
N ASP A 75 -3.98 8.22 -7.48
CA ASP A 75 -3.93 9.02 -8.72
C ASP A 75 -4.72 10.33 -8.58
N ASN A 76 -5.95 10.25 -8.10
CA ASN A 76 -6.82 11.40 -7.88
C ASN A 76 -6.28 12.35 -6.79
N LEU A 77 -5.66 11.81 -5.74
CA LEU A 77 -5.02 12.61 -4.70
C LEU A 77 -3.85 13.44 -5.27
N VAL A 78 -2.98 12.80 -6.04
CA VAL A 78 -1.85 13.47 -6.71
C VAL A 78 -2.35 14.53 -7.69
N LEU A 79 -3.36 14.22 -8.50
CA LEU A 79 -3.97 15.16 -9.44
C LEU A 79 -4.48 16.42 -8.71
N ARG A 80 -5.23 16.23 -7.62
CA ARG A 80 -5.79 17.32 -6.82
C ARG A 80 -4.72 18.18 -6.17
N LEU A 81 -3.72 17.57 -5.50
CA LEU A 81 -2.68 18.30 -4.77
C LEU A 81 -1.72 19.03 -5.71
N SER A 82 -1.43 18.47 -6.87
CA SER A 82 -0.56 19.08 -7.88
C SER A 82 -1.24 20.17 -8.70
N LYS A 83 -2.58 20.32 -8.58
CA LYS A 83 -3.40 21.23 -9.39
C LYS A 83 -3.24 21.01 -10.91
N LYS A 84 -2.76 19.85 -11.33
CA LYS A 84 -2.66 19.50 -12.75
C LYS A 84 -4.03 19.14 -13.30
N GLN A 85 -4.20 19.26 -14.63
CA GLN A 85 -5.42 18.91 -15.34
C GLN A 85 -5.08 17.99 -16.52
N ASN A 86 -6.04 17.18 -16.91
CA ASN A 86 -5.95 16.32 -18.11
C ASN A 86 -4.75 15.36 -18.11
N MET A 87 -4.32 14.89 -16.92
CA MET A 87 -3.25 13.91 -16.76
C MET A 87 -3.68 12.85 -15.76
N THR A 88 -3.28 11.61 -15.98
CA THR A 88 -3.53 10.49 -15.07
C THR A 88 -2.40 9.46 -15.13
N GLY A 89 -2.35 8.58 -14.15
CA GLY A 89 -1.48 7.41 -14.14
C GLY A 89 0.00 7.75 -14.19
N SER A 90 0.76 6.91 -14.88
CA SER A 90 2.22 7.02 -14.94
C SER A 90 2.71 8.39 -15.45
N SER A 91 2.04 9.00 -16.42
CA SER A 91 2.43 10.31 -16.96
C SER A 91 2.24 11.44 -15.93
N LEU A 92 1.15 11.40 -15.16
CA LEU A 92 0.92 12.32 -14.04
C LEU A 92 2.03 12.19 -13.01
N MET A 93 2.35 10.97 -12.57
CA MET A 93 3.36 10.69 -11.56
C MET A 93 4.74 11.20 -11.98
N LYS A 94 5.17 10.89 -13.20
CA LYS A 94 6.45 11.37 -13.74
C LYS A 94 6.54 12.89 -13.82
N LYS A 95 5.44 13.56 -14.18
CA LYS A 95 5.41 15.02 -14.25
C LYS A 95 5.44 15.66 -12.88
N VAL A 96 4.63 15.14 -11.95
CA VAL A 96 4.42 15.76 -10.63
C VAL A 96 5.64 15.57 -9.73
N PHE A 97 6.27 14.39 -9.76
CA PHE A 97 7.40 14.05 -8.90
C PHE A 97 8.75 14.11 -9.62
N SER A 98 8.84 14.76 -10.79
CA SER A 98 10.09 14.92 -11.55
C SER A 98 11.25 15.34 -10.65
N GLN A 99 12.41 14.67 -10.74
CA GLN A 99 13.59 14.99 -9.93
C GLN A 99 14.08 16.43 -10.16
N LYS A 100 14.12 16.86 -11.44
CA LYS A 100 14.68 18.16 -11.82
C LYS A 100 13.76 19.33 -11.49
N ASP A 101 12.45 19.12 -11.68
CA ASP A 101 11.44 20.17 -11.52
C ASP A 101 10.15 19.58 -10.94
N PRO A 102 10.15 19.16 -9.65
CA PRO A 102 8.98 18.58 -9.03
C PRO A 102 7.88 19.61 -8.80
N VAL A 103 6.65 19.25 -9.11
CA VAL A 103 5.46 20.02 -8.73
C VAL A 103 5.15 19.77 -7.25
N LEU A 104 5.26 18.51 -6.81
CA LEU A 104 5.19 18.09 -5.42
C LEU A 104 6.58 17.62 -4.98
N LYS A 105 7.13 18.31 -3.98
CA LYS A 105 8.42 17.99 -3.37
C LYS A 105 8.20 17.06 -2.18
N LEU A 106 8.95 15.96 -2.15
CA LEU A 106 8.94 14.99 -1.04
C LEU A 106 9.94 15.36 0.07
N ASN A 107 10.88 16.26 -0.26
CA ASN A 107 11.93 16.79 0.61
C ASN A 107 12.46 18.13 0.04
N GLU A 108 13.49 18.70 0.64
CA GLU A 108 14.06 19.99 0.20
C GLU A 108 14.97 19.86 -1.04
N GLY A 109 15.45 18.66 -1.36
CA GLY A 109 16.30 18.41 -2.53
C GLY A 109 17.73 18.93 -2.41
N ILE A 110 18.23 19.19 -1.19
CA ILE A 110 19.54 19.79 -0.93
C ILE A 110 20.64 18.74 -1.11
N SER A 111 20.50 17.58 -0.49
CA SER A 111 21.47 16.50 -0.54
C SER A 111 21.25 15.55 -1.73
N VAL A 112 22.31 14.84 -2.12
CA VAL A 112 22.23 13.78 -3.13
C VAL A 112 21.23 12.70 -2.72
N SER A 113 21.18 12.35 -1.43
CA SER A 113 20.22 11.36 -0.91
C SER A 113 18.78 11.83 -1.09
N GLU A 114 18.48 13.09 -0.81
CA GLU A 114 17.14 13.66 -1.00
C GLU A 114 16.74 13.70 -2.48
N GLN A 115 17.68 14.06 -3.37
CA GLN A 115 17.45 14.04 -4.81
C GLN A 115 17.20 12.61 -5.32
N ASN A 116 17.93 11.62 -4.81
CA ASN A 116 17.71 10.22 -5.12
C ASN A 116 16.38 9.71 -4.55
N GLU A 117 15.96 10.16 -3.37
CA GLU A 117 14.64 9.84 -2.81
C GLU A 117 13.53 10.38 -3.71
N GLN A 118 13.61 11.64 -4.15
CA GLN A 118 12.63 12.24 -5.06
C GLN A 118 12.54 11.44 -6.38
N LEU A 119 13.69 11.08 -6.96
CA LEU A 119 13.75 10.27 -8.18
C LEU A 119 13.16 8.88 -7.97
N GLY A 120 13.59 8.17 -6.92
CA GLY A 120 13.14 6.82 -6.63
C GLY A 120 11.64 6.74 -6.37
N TYR A 121 11.07 7.69 -5.62
CA TYR A 121 9.62 7.76 -5.45
C TYR A 121 8.87 8.11 -6.74
N MET A 122 9.40 8.97 -7.60
CA MET A 122 8.82 9.21 -8.93
C MET A 122 8.69 7.89 -9.71
N GLU A 123 9.73 7.07 -9.70
CA GLU A 123 9.73 5.77 -10.39
C GLU A 123 8.76 4.78 -9.74
N ILE A 124 8.72 4.71 -8.40
CA ILE A 124 7.76 3.88 -7.65
C ILE A 124 6.32 4.31 -7.99
N PHE A 125 5.98 5.59 -7.85
CA PHE A 125 4.65 6.11 -8.18
C PHE A 125 4.25 5.80 -9.63
N SER A 126 5.16 5.99 -10.57
CA SER A 126 4.92 5.67 -11.98
C SER A 126 4.76 4.16 -12.21
N GLY A 127 5.60 3.36 -11.56
CA GLY A 127 5.59 1.90 -11.65
C GLY A 127 4.32 1.27 -11.10
N VAL A 128 3.82 1.75 -9.96
CA VAL A 128 2.57 1.20 -9.39
C VAL A 128 1.34 1.53 -10.26
N MET A 129 1.33 2.65 -10.96
CA MET A 129 0.25 2.94 -11.92
C MET A 129 0.28 1.96 -13.09
N THR A 130 1.46 1.67 -13.61
CA THR A 130 1.62 0.78 -14.77
C THR A 130 1.45 -0.70 -14.37
N GLY A 131 2.12 -1.14 -13.31
CA GLY A 131 2.24 -2.57 -12.96
C GLY A 131 1.15 -3.07 -12.01
N ILE A 132 0.51 -2.18 -11.24
CA ILE A 132 -0.51 -2.58 -10.26
C ILE A 132 -1.89 -2.12 -10.69
N ARG A 133 -2.07 -0.81 -10.93
CA ARG A 133 -3.40 -0.24 -11.23
C ARG A 133 -3.90 -0.65 -12.61
N ASN A 134 -3.07 -0.50 -13.64
CA ASN A 134 -3.54 -0.71 -15.03
C ASN A 134 -4.00 -2.16 -15.31
N PRO A 135 -3.31 -3.24 -14.87
CA PRO A 135 -3.83 -4.59 -15.09
C PRO A 135 -5.24 -4.77 -14.54
N ARG A 136 -5.51 -4.29 -13.32
CA ARG A 136 -6.82 -4.40 -12.67
C ARG A 136 -7.91 -3.52 -13.28
N ALA A 137 -7.51 -2.41 -13.91
CA ALA A 137 -8.44 -1.51 -14.56
C ALA A 137 -8.85 -1.95 -15.97
N HIS A 138 -8.03 -2.78 -16.63
CA HIS A 138 -8.21 -3.17 -18.03
C HIS A 138 -8.53 -4.66 -18.23
N ASP A 139 -8.32 -5.48 -17.20
CA ASP A 139 -8.62 -6.90 -17.21
C ASP A 139 -9.70 -7.18 -16.16
N SER A 140 -10.94 -7.44 -16.63
CA SER A 140 -12.09 -7.73 -15.78
C SER A 140 -11.97 -9.04 -15.00
N ASP A 141 -11.14 -9.96 -15.51
CA ASP A 141 -10.95 -11.28 -14.94
C ASP A 141 -9.73 -11.35 -14.02
N TRP A 142 -9.08 -10.20 -13.78
CA TRP A 142 -7.94 -10.10 -12.88
C TRP A 142 -8.34 -10.40 -11.43
N GLU A 143 -7.69 -11.40 -10.85
CA GLU A 143 -7.91 -11.78 -9.47
C GLU A 143 -6.67 -11.56 -8.61
N ASP A 144 -6.88 -11.22 -7.36
CA ASP A 144 -5.85 -11.18 -6.32
C ASP A 144 -6.24 -12.09 -5.17
N THR A 145 -5.24 -12.77 -4.60
CA THR A 145 -5.40 -13.40 -3.30
C THR A 145 -5.51 -12.34 -2.20
N GLU A 146 -6.11 -12.70 -1.06
CA GLU A 146 -6.22 -11.83 0.11
C GLU A 146 -4.86 -11.25 0.51
N ASP A 147 -3.84 -12.10 0.68
CA ASP A 147 -2.50 -11.72 1.08
C ASP A 147 -1.85 -10.72 0.11
N ARG A 148 -1.95 -11.01 -1.20
CA ARG A 148 -1.40 -10.12 -2.23
C ARG A 148 -2.10 -8.78 -2.23
N ALA A 149 -3.42 -8.77 -2.16
CA ALA A 149 -4.19 -7.54 -2.11
C ALA A 149 -3.84 -6.72 -0.87
N PHE A 150 -3.72 -7.35 0.29
CA PHE A 150 -3.36 -6.66 1.52
C PHE A 150 -1.98 -6.01 1.44
N GLN A 151 -0.96 -6.72 0.95
CA GLN A 151 0.38 -6.17 0.72
C GLN A 151 0.33 -4.93 -0.19
N LEU A 152 -0.45 -4.98 -1.27
CA LEU A 152 -0.62 -3.88 -2.19
C LEU A 152 -1.39 -2.70 -1.59
N LEU A 153 -2.36 -2.95 -0.69
CA LEU A 153 -3.05 -1.91 0.06
C LEU A 153 -2.14 -1.22 1.07
N VAL A 154 -1.27 -1.97 1.76
CA VAL A 154 -0.25 -1.40 2.68
C VAL A 154 0.73 -0.53 1.90
N LEU A 155 1.18 -0.96 0.72
CA LEU A 155 2.00 -0.14 -0.17
C LEU A 155 1.26 1.13 -0.61
N ALA A 156 -0.01 1.03 -1.01
CA ALA A 156 -0.82 2.19 -1.38
C ALA A 156 -0.95 3.18 -0.22
N ASN A 157 -1.20 2.68 1.01
CA ASN A 157 -1.25 3.51 2.21
C ASN A 157 0.07 4.26 2.44
N HIS A 158 1.22 3.58 2.34
CA HIS A 158 2.52 4.22 2.45
C HIS A 158 2.69 5.35 1.41
N LEU A 159 2.37 5.08 0.16
CA LEU A 159 2.49 6.06 -0.92
C LEU A 159 1.56 7.27 -0.73
N ILE A 160 0.32 7.03 -0.28
CA ILE A 160 -0.64 8.09 0.04
C ILE A 160 -0.13 8.97 1.17
N CYS A 161 0.39 8.39 2.26
CA CYS A 161 0.99 9.13 3.36
C CYS A 161 2.18 9.98 2.89
N LYS A 162 3.03 9.44 2.01
CA LYS A 162 4.15 10.17 1.41
C LYS A 162 3.66 11.35 0.55
N VAL A 163 2.60 11.17 -0.23
CA VAL A 163 1.97 12.27 -1.01
C VAL A 163 1.38 13.35 -0.10
N ARG A 164 0.73 12.97 1.01
CA ARG A 164 0.15 13.93 1.96
C ARG A 164 1.20 14.79 2.67
N SER A 165 2.41 14.27 2.86
CA SER A 165 3.54 15.01 3.43
C SER A 165 4.28 15.87 2.40
N ALA A 166 3.98 15.72 1.11
CA ALA A 166 4.63 16.48 0.05
C ALA A 166 4.23 17.96 0.07
N THR A 167 5.16 18.84 -0.29
CA THR A 167 4.93 20.27 -0.40
C THR A 167 4.76 20.69 -1.86
N LEU A 168 3.74 21.52 -2.12
CA LEU A 168 3.57 22.13 -3.45
C LEU A 168 4.69 23.13 -3.68
N LYS A 169 5.38 23.02 -4.83
CA LYS A 169 6.38 24.02 -5.23
C LYS A 169 5.70 25.39 -5.31
N LYS A 170 6.22 26.37 -4.59
CA LYS A 170 5.80 27.76 -4.75
C LYS A 170 6.30 28.27 -6.10
N GLU A 171 5.43 28.91 -6.84
CA GLU A 171 5.77 29.63 -8.06
C GLU A 171 6.68 30.83 -7.79
#